data_4820656986646397d7ac9dcb3ffd7d30
#
_entry.id   4820656986646397d7ac9dcb3ffd7d30
#
_cell.length_a   1.000
_cell.length_b   1.000
_cell.length_c   1.000
_cell.angle_alpha   90.00
_cell.angle_beta   90.00
_cell.angle_gamma   90.00
#
_symmetry.space_group_name_H-M   'P 1'
#
loop_
_entity.id
_entity.type
_entity.pdbx_description
1 polymer ?
#
loop_
_entity_poly.entity_id
_entity_poly.type
_entity_poly.pdbx_seq_one_letter_code
_entity_poly.pdbx_strand_id
1 'polypeptide(L)'
;MKKIFFIIVQLVAICPVLAQSNTRLIVTTDIGGSDPDDIQSLVHLMVMLNDVDLEGIISQHAWVPYGTGADSIINGVIDAYEDVLPNLIVHDKRYPDANVIREMVKTGQPQAAMACVGEGKDSEGSEWIIKAVDKNDARPLWIAAWSGMNTLAQALWKVSHSSFGSKVI
;
A
#
# COMPACT_ATOMS: atom_id res chain seq x y z
N MET A 1 -22.41 -32.06 61.39
CA MET A 1 -22.54 -30.90 60.52
C MET A 1 -21.44 -30.95 59.49
N LYS A 2 -21.74 -31.32 58.24
CA LYS A 2 -20.76 -31.40 57.13
C LYS A 2 -20.69 -30.03 56.45
N LYS A 3 -19.50 -29.38 56.48
CA LYS A 3 -19.25 -28.12 55.77
C LYS A 3 -18.94 -28.45 54.32
N ILE A 4 -19.84 -28.07 53.44
CA ILE A 4 -19.65 -28.16 51.99
C ILE A 4 -18.83 -26.93 51.55
N PHE A 5 -17.60 -27.14 51.06
CA PHE A 5 -16.76 -26.12 50.47
C PHE A 5 -17.17 -25.98 49.01
N PHE A 6 -17.79 -24.85 48.64
CA PHE A 6 -18.02 -24.48 47.23
C PHE A 6 -16.73 -23.88 46.66
N ILE A 7 -16.05 -24.63 45.81
CA ILE A 7 -14.96 -24.10 45.00
C ILE A 7 -15.60 -23.50 43.74
N ILE A 8 -15.67 -22.17 43.69
CA ILE A 8 -16.02 -21.45 42.44
C ILE A 8 -14.77 -21.41 41.59
N VAL A 9 -14.71 -22.26 40.57
CA VAL A 9 -13.72 -22.18 39.50
C VAL A 9 -14.17 -21.04 38.59
N GLN A 10 -13.55 -19.86 38.71
CA GLN A 10 -13.67 -18.79 37.70
C GLN A 10 -12.95 -19.24 36.43
N LEU A 11 -13.73 -19.66 35.45
CA LEU A 11 -13.26 -19.85 34.09
C LEU A 11 -12.99 -18.44 33.51
N VAL A 12 -11.76 -17.95 33.62
CA VAL A 12 -11.32 -16.78 32.89
C VAL A 12 -11.27 -17.22 31.41
N ALA A 13 -12.30 -16.87 30.65
CA ALA A 13 -12.28 -16.99 29.21
C ALA A 13 -11.16 -16.05 28.68
N ILE A 14 -10.00 -16.62 28.43
CA ILE A 14 -8.94 -15.93 27.69
C ILE A 14 -9.47 -15.81 26.26
N CYS A 15 -10.21 -14.72 25.98
CA CYS A 15 -10.47 -14.31 24.60
C CYS A 15 -9.10 -13.99 23.99
N PRO A 16 -8.62 -14.71 22.97
CA PRO A 16 -7.44 -14.27 22.27
C PRO A 16 -7.78 -12.89 21.69
N VAL A 17 -7.14 -11.85 22.21
CA VAL A 17 -7.10 -10.57 21.52
C VAL A 17 -6.37 -10.87 20.22
N LEU A 18 -7.11 -11.14 19.16
CA LEU A 18 -6.55 -11.22 17.83
C LEU A 18 -5.92 -9.85 17.59
N ALA A 19 -4.60 -9.79 17.65
CA ALA A 19 -3.87 -8.60 17.25
C ALA A 19 -4.37 -8.28 15.83
N GLN A 20 -5.06 -7.15 15.69
CA GLN A 20 -5.57 -6.72 14.41
C GLN A 20 -4.35 -6.52 13.51
N SER A 21 -4.17 -7.40 12.55
CA SER A 21 -3.10 -7.26 11.58
C SER A 21 -3.42 -6.07 10.68
N ASN A 22 -2.45 -5.18 10.49
CA ASN A 22 -2.62 -4.04 9.59
C ASN A 22 -2.99 -4.51 8.19
N THR A 23 -3.79 -3.71 7.50
CA THR A 23 -4.17 -3.94 6.11
C THR A 23 -2.97 -3.71 5.20
N ARG A 24 -2.62 -4.67 4.36
CA ARG A 24 -1.61 -4.52 3.32
C ARG A 24 -2.14 -3.59 2.22
N LEU A 25 -1.38 -2.56 1.87
CA LEU A 25 -1.84 -1.51 0.97
C LEU A 25 -0.78 -1.14 -0.08
N ILE A 26 -1.18 -1.09 -1.34
CA ILE A 26 -0.49 -0.36 -2.40
C ILE A 26 -1.40 0.78 -2.86
N VAL A 27 -0.82 1.95 -3.09
CA VAL A 27 -1.50 3.10 -3.68
C VAL A 27 -0.95 3.35 -5.08
N THR A 28 -1.82 3.61 -6.06
CA THR A 28 -1.44 4.15 -7.37
C THR A 28 -1.99 5.56 -7.52
N THR A 29 -1.19 6.49 -8.03
CA THR A 29 -1.47 7.94 -8.05
C THR A 29 -0.94 8.58 -9.32
N ASP A 30 -1.65 9.54 -9.89
CA ASP A 30 -1.14 10.43 -10.94
C ASP A 30 -0.77 11.83 -10.40
N ILE A 31 -0.34 11.87 -9.15
CA ILE A 31 0.07 13.08 -8.43
C ILE A 31 0.93 14.01 -9.31
N GLY A 32 0.66 15.30 -9.29
CA GLY A 32 1.42 16.30 -10.05
C GLY A 32 0.61 17.09 -11.07
N GLY A 33 -0.70 16.85 -11.13
CA GLY A 33 -1.65 17.66 -11.89
C GLY A 33 -1.94 19.04 -11.27
N SER A 34 -2.92 19.74 -11.84
CA SER A 34 -3.42 21.00 -11.29
C SER A 34 -4.34 20.80 -10.09
N ASP A 35 -4.77 19.57 -9.86
CA ASP A 35 -5.64 19.17 -8.76
C ASP A 35 -4.79 18.70 -7.57
N PRO A 36 -4.97 19.25 -6.36
CA PRO A 36 -4.18 18.89 -5.20
C PRO A 36 -4.70 17.65 -4.43
N ASP A 37 -5.71 16.96 -4.91
CA ASP A 37 -6.41 15.88 -4.22
C ASP A 37 -5.49 14.69 -3.87
N ASP A 38 -4.65 14.26 -4.79
CA ASP A 38 -3.68 13.18 -4.57
C ASP A 38 -2.59 13.58 -3.57
N ILE A 39 -2.15 14.85 -3.58
CA ILE A 39 -1.21 15.36 -2.56
C ILE A 39 -1.86 15.31 -1.18
N GLN A 40 -3.12 15.76 -1.08
CA GLN A 40 -3.87 15.72 0.16
C GLN A 40 -4.07 14.29 0.65
N SER A 41 -4.42 13.38 -0.25
CA SER A 41 -4.61 11.96 0.06
C SER A 41 -3.31 11.32 0.55
N LEU A 42 -2.16 11.68 -0.07
CA LEU A 42 -0.86 11.18 0.35
C LEU A 42 -0.47 11.70 1.75
N VAL A 43 -0.74 12.98 2.05
CA VAL A 43 -0.53 13.53 3.40
C VAL A 43 -1.39 12.80 4.43
N HIS A 44 -2.65 12.51 4.12
CA HIS A 44 -3.51 11.72 5.00
C HIS A 44 -2.96 10.30 5.21
N LEU A 45 -2.47 9.66 4.14
CA LEU A 45 -1.85 8.34 4.24
C LEU A 45 -0.64 8.35 5.18
N MET A 46 0.23 9.38 5.08
CA MET A 46 1.42 9.49 5.94
C MET A 46 1.06 9.49 7.44
N VAL A 47 -0.01 10.16 7.83
CA VAL A 47 -0.42 10.21 9.25
C VAL A 47 -1.19 8.96 9.69
N MET A 48 -1.50 8.04 8.79
CA MET A 48 -2.18 6.76 9.06
C MET A 48 -1.27 5.54 8.92
N LEU A 49 0.04 5.73 8.70
CA LEU A 49 0.99 4.64 8.45
C LEU A 49 1.17 3.68 9.63
N ASN A 50 0.78 4.07 10.84
CA ASN A 50 0.75 3.17 11.99
C ASN A 50 -0.39 2.13 11.91
N ASP A 51 -1.42 2.36 11.10
CA ASP A 51 -2.62 1.51 11.01
C ASP A 51 -2.69 0.70 9.70
N VAL A 52 -1.77 0.94 8.76
CA VAL A 52 -1.66 0.21 7.49
C VAL A 52 -0.26 -0.35 7.30
N ASP A 53 -0.18 -1.45 6.57
CA ASP A 53 1.07 -2.06 6.09
C ASP A 53 1.27 -1.59 4.65
N LEU A 54 1.88 -0.41 4.49
CA LEU A 54 2.16 0.15 3.18
C LEU A 54 3.19 -0.73 2.46
N GLU A 55 2.88 -1.17 1.24
CA GLU A 55 3.75 -1.99 0.41
C GLU A 55 4.15 -1.32 -0.91
N GLY A 56 3.57 -0.16 -1.23
CA GLY A 56 3.97 0.59 -2.42
C GLY A 56 3.21 1.90 -2.61
N ILE A 57 3.91 2.88 -3.16
CA ILE A 57 3.35 4.12 -3.71
C ILE A 57 3.78 4.17 -5.17
N ILE A 58 2.84 4.02 -6.10
CA ILE A 58 3.15 3.90 -7.52
C ILE A 58 2.69 5.15 -8.25
N SER A 59 3.65 5.96 -8.71
CA SER A 59 3.38 7.09 -9.58
C SER A 59 3.07 6.60 -11.00
N GLN A 60 1.96 7.00 -11.57
CA GLN A 60 1.56 6.61 -12.92
C GLN A 60 0.98 7.79 -13.67
N HIS A 61 0.94 7.69 -14.99
CA HIS A 61 0.32 8.69 -15.83
C HIS A 61 -1.15 8.33 -16.11
N ALA A 62 -2.10 9.18 -15.71
CA ALA A 62 -3.51 9.02 -16.06
C ALA A 62 -4.01 10.19 -16.91
N TRP A 63 -3.78 11.43 -16.51
CA TRP A 63 -4.28 12.63 -17.18
C TRP A 63 -3.20 13.67 -17.47
N VAL A 64 -2.14 13.69 -16.67
CA VAL A 64 -1.07 14.68 -16.78
C VAL A 64 0.08 14.11 -17.60
N PRO A 65 0.75 14.90 -18.47
CA PRO A 65 1.93 14.44 -19.19
C PRO A 65 2.99 13.91 -18.22
N TYR A 66 3.39 12.67 -18.41
CA TYR A 66 4.39 12.01 -17.59
C TYR A 66 5.71 12.79 -17.58
N GLY A 67 6.36 12.86 -16.45
CA GLY A 67 7.66 13.54 -16.33
C GLY A 67 7.62 14.90 -15.67
N THR A 68 6.49 15.37 -15.18
CA THR A 68 6.36 16.65 -14.48
C THR A 68 6.63 16.59 -12.98
N GLY A 69 7.45 15.65 -12.51
CA GLY A 69 7.92 15.66 -11.13
C GLY A 69 7.08 14.90 -10.10
N ALA A 70 6.30 13.91 -10.54
CA ALA A 70 5.50 13.09 -9.62
C ALA A 70 6.33 12.51 -8.47
N ASP A 71 7.48 11.92 -8.78
CA ASP A 71 8.38 11.37 -7.76
C ASP A 71 8.94 12.46 -6.83
N SER A 72 9.21 13.66 -7.36
CA SER A 72 9.66 14.81 -6.56
C SER A 72 8.57 15.28 -5.59
N ILE A 73 7.29 15.27 -6.01
CA ILE A 73 6.17 15.65 -5.16
C ILE A 73 5.96 14.60 -4.06
N ILE A 74 5.98 13.32 -4.43
CA ILE A 74 5.87 12.21 -3.46
C ILE A 74 6.99 12.31 -2.42
N ASN A 75 8.24 12.47 -2.87
CA ASN A 75 9.37 12.62 -1.96
C ASN A 75 9.27 13.87 -1.09
N GLY A 76 8.75 14.99 -1.61
CA GLY A 76 8.49 16.19 -0.81
C GLY A 76 7.48 15.96 0.32
N VAL A 77 6.45 15.14 0.09
CA VAL A 77 5.51 14.74 1.16
C VAL A 77 6.18 13.81 2.17
N ILE A 78 7.05 12.89 1.70
CA ILE A 78 7.83 12.00 2.58
C ILE A 78 8.83 12.80 3.42
N ASP A 79 9.46 13.85 2.85
CA ASP A 79 10.36 14.75 3.58
C ASP A 79 9.60 15.48 4.71
N ALA A 80 8.40 15.99 4.41
CA ALA A 80 7.55 16.61 5.44
C ALA A 80 7.09 15.60 6.52
N TYR A 81 6.85 14.34 6.14
CA TYR A 81 6.58 13.27 7.09
C TYR A 81 7.80 13.01 7.99
N GLU A 82 9.02 12.95 7.42
CA GLU A 82 10.26 12.74 8.15
C GLU A 82 10.47 13.83 9.21
N ASP A 83 10.19 15.09 8.87
CA ASP A 83 10.30 16.22 9.80
C ASP A 83 9.36 16.08 11.02
N VAL A 84 8.18 15.49 10.85
CA VAL A 84 7.21 15.32 11.94
C VAL A 84 7.27 13.94 12.60
N LEU A 85 8.00 12.99 12.02
CA LEU A 85 8.12 11.62 12.52
C LEU A 85 8.54 11.53 13.99
N PRO A 86 9.48 12.36 14.51
CA PRO A 86 9.83 12.35 15.93
C PRO A 86 8.64 12.61 16.86
N ASN A 87 7.64 13.37 16.41
CA ASN A 87 6.42 13.64 17.16
C ASN A 87 5.43 12.47 17.03
N LEU A 88 5.29 11.89 15.83
CA LEU A 88 4.38 10.78 15.57
C LEU A 88 4.75 9.54 16.40
N ILE A 89 6.03 9.19 16.48
CA ILE A 89 6.51 8.02 17.24
C ILE A 89 6.34 8.15 18.76
N VAL A 90 6.11 9.36 19.27
CA VAL A 90 5.73 9.56 20.69
C VAL A 90 4.32 8.99 20.94
N HIS A 91 3.43 9.11 19.95
CA HIS A 91 2.06 8.61 20.05
C HIS A 91 1.96 7.13 19.70
N ASP A 92 2.70 6.70 18.66
CA ASP A 92 2.72 5.30 18.25
C ASP A 92 4.06 4.92 17.60
N LYS A 93 4.75 3.96 18.16
CA LYS A 93 6.05 3.48 17.67
C LYS A 93 5.98 2.67 16.37
N ARG A 94 4.78 2.39 15.86
CA ARG A 94 4.57 1.64 14.61
C ARG A 94 4.76 2.50 13.35
N TYR A 95 4.90 3.82 13.49
CA TYR A 95 5.22 4.67 12.34
C TYR A 95 6.56 4.27 11.72
N PRO A 96 6.61 3.96 10.41
CA PRO A 96 7.81 3.50 9.73
C PRO A 96 8.82 4.65 9.53
N ASP A 97 10.09 4.26 9.35
CA ASP A 97 11.13 5.19 8.94
C ASP A 97 10.86 5.74 7.52
N ALA A 98 11.15 7.02 7.29
CA ALA A 98 10.92 7.67 6.00
C ALA A 98 11.68 7.01 4.84
N ASN A 99 12.89 6.48 5.10
CA ASN A 99 13.66 5.79 4.06
C ASN A 99 12.99 4.48 3.62
N VAL A 100 12.33 3.79 4.55
CA VAL A 100 11.53 2.59 4.21
C VAL A 100 10.40 2.96 3.25
N ILE A 101 9.76 4.12 3.48
CA ILE A 101 8.68 4.60 2.59
C ILE A 101 9.25 5.00 1.22
N ARG A 102 10.40 5.69 1.17
CA ARG A 102 11.08 6.06 -0.09
C ARG A 102 11.41 4.85 -0.96
N GLU A 103 11.83 3.74 -0.35
CA GLU A 103 12.09 2.49 -1.07
C GLU A 103 10.84 1.87 -1.70
N MET A 104 9.65 2.23 -1.22
CA MET A 104 8.37 1.76 -1.75
C MET A 104 7.82 2.61 -2.89
N VAL A 105 8.43 3.77 -3.19
CA VAL A 105 8.04 4.60 -4.33
C VAL A 105 8.49 3.93 -5.62
N LYS A 106 7.56 3.69 -6.54
CA LYS A 106 7.80 3.00 -7.81
C LYS A 106 7.17 3.75 -8.98
N THR A 107 7.86 3.72 -10.11
CA THR A 107 7.36 4.32 -11.35
C THR A 107 6.43 3.35 -12.08
N GLY A 108 5.19 3.76 -12.29
CA GLY A 108 4.16 3.01 -13.01
C GLY A 108 4.15 3.28 -14.50
N GLN A 109 2.99 3.12 -15.13
CA GLN A 109 2.81 3.26 -16.57
C GLN A 109 2.97 4.72 -17.03
N PRO A 110 3.74 4.95 -18.14
CA PRO A 110 4.04 6.30 -18.63
C PRO A 110 2.94 6.92 -19.50
N GLN A 111 1.84 6.20 -19.74
CA GLN A 111 0.74 6.66 -20.58
C GLN A 111 -0.60 6.28 -19.97
N ALA A 112 -1.62 7.09 -20.25
CA ALA A 112 -2.97 6.84 -19.79
C ALA A 112 -3.64 5.66 -20.52
N ALA A 113 -4.65 5.12 -19.88
CA ALA A 113 -5.55 4.09 -20.40
C ALA A 113 -4.83 2.83 -20.89
N MET A 114 -5.42 2.13 -21.85
CA MET A 114 -4.92 0.86 -22.38
C MET A 114 -3.74 1.00 -23.36
N ALA A 115 -3.33 2.22 -23.72
CA ALA A 115 -2.21 2.44 -24.64
C ALA A 115 -0.88 1.87 -24.11
N CYS A 116 -0.73 1.73 -22.81
CA CYS A 116 0.46 1.20 -22.14
C CYS A 116 0.21 -0.16 -21.46
N VAL A 117 -0.80 -0.92 -21.90
CA VAL A 117 -1.06 -2.28 -21.43
C VAL A 117 -0.82 -3.27 -22.55
N GLY A 118 -0.08 -4.35 -22.28
CA GLY A 118 0.22 -5.39 -23.26
C GLY A 118 1.65 -5.91 -23.18
N GLU A 119 2.03 -6.72 -24.17
CA GLU A 119 3.36 -7.31 -24.27
C GLU A 119 4.45 -6.25 -24.34
N GLY A 120 5.53 -6.43 -23.56
CA GLY A 120 6.67 -5.52 -23.52
C GLY A 120 6.40 -4.16 -22.88
N LYS A 121 5.26 -4.00 -22.18
CA LYS A 121 4.87 -2.74 -21.53
C LYS A 121 4.97 -2.78 -20.01
N ASP A 122 5.80 -3.66 -19.47
CA ASP A 122 6.02 -3.74 -18.03
C ASP A 122 6.69 -2.47 -17.51
N SER A 123 6.29 -2.05 -16.34
CA SER A 123 6.92 -0.96 -15.58
C SER A 123 7.40 -1.47 -14.23
N GLU A 124 8.27 -0.70 -13.57
CA GLU A 124 8.70 -1.01 -12.21
C GLU A 124 7.50 -1.21 -11.28
N GLY A 125 6.48 -0.34 -11.40
CA GLY A 125 5.26 -0.40 -10.61
C GLY A 125 4.42 -1.64 -10.89
N SER A 126 4.27 -2.06 -12.17
CA SER A 126 3.51 -3.28 -12.49
C SER A 126 4.20 -4.53 -11.97
N GLU A 127 5.53 -4.62 -12.08
CA GLU A 127 6.32 -5.70 -11.50
C GLU A 127 6.26 -5.71 -9.96
N TRP A 128 6.26 -4.53 -9.35
CA TRP A 128 6.15 -4.40 -7.91
C TRP A 128 4.82 -4.90 -7.37
N ILE A 129 3.70 -4.60 -8.08
CA ILE A 129 2.38 -5.13 -7.74
C ILE A 129 2.40 -6.67 -7.77
N ILE A 130 2.94 -7.27 -8.83
CA ILE A 130 3.03 -8.74 -8.96
C ILE A 130 3.84 -9.31 -7.79
N LYS A 131 5.02 -8.74 -7.51
CA LYS A 131 5.86 -9.16 -6.39
C LYS A 131 5.15 -9.08 -5.04
N ALA A 132 4.36 -8.05 -4.82
CA ALA A 132 3.59 -7.88 -3.57
C ALA A 132 2.46 -8.92 -3.46
N VAL A 133 1.80 -9.25 -4.58
CA VAL A 133 0.78 -10.32 -4.62
C VAL A 133 1.40 -11.70 -4.37
N ASP A 134 2.57 -11.96 -4.93
CA ASP A 134 3.26 -13.26 -4.79
C ASP A 134 3.95 -13.44 -3.42
N LYS A 135 3.95 -12.41 -2.58
CA LYS A 135 4.49 -12.50 -1.22
C LYS A 135 3.73 -13.56 -0.42
N ASN A 136 4.45 -14.41 0.30
CA ASN A 136 3.85 -15.41 1.17
C ASN A 136 3.23 -14.77 2.42
N ASP A 137 2.12 -14.07 2.23
CA ASP A 137 1.32 -13.41 3.26
C ASP A 137 -0.15 -13.74 3.01
N ALA A 138 -0.81 -14.37 3.97
CA ALA A 138 -2.20 -14.80 3.83
C ALA A 138 -3.21 -13.64 3.90
N ARG A 139 -2.77 -12.44 4.29
CA ARG A 139 -3.62 -11.25 4.33
C ARG A 139 -3.90 -10.76 2.91
N PRO A 140 -5.12 -10.32 2.61
CA PRO A 140 -5.41 -9.72 1.31
C PRO A 140 -4.60 -8.43 1.11
N LEU A 141 -4.10 -8.25 -0.12
CA LEU A 141 -3.49 -6.99 -0.55
C LEU A 141 -4.57 -6.09 -1.11
N TRP A 142 -4.68 -4.88 -0.58
CA TRP A 142 -5.53 -3.83 -1.12
C TRP A 142 -4.74 -2.93 -2.05
N ILE A 143 -5.32 -2.60 -3.20
CA ILE A 143 -4.75 -1.65 -4.14
C ILE A 143 -5.74 -0.50 -4.28
N ALA A 144 -5.36 0.66 -3.73
CA ALA A 144 -6.14 1.89 -3.85
C ALA A 144 -5.67 2.67 -5.08
N ALA A 145 -6.50 2.70 -6.11
CA ALA A 145 -6.24 3.51 -7.29
C ALA A 145 -6.88 4.89 -7.12
N TRP A 146 -6.08 5.92 -6.83
CA TRP A 146 -6.56 7.28 -6.68
C TRP A 146 -6.87 7.91 -8.03
N SER A 147 -6.08 7.53 -9.07
CA SER A 147 -6.37 7.89 -10.45
C SER A 147 -5.77 6.86 -11.41
N GLY A 148 -6.52 6.57 -12.49
CA GLY A 148 -6.13 5.58 -13.49
C GLY A 148 -5.94 4.19 -12.91
N MET A 149 -5.99 3.18 -13.77
CA MET A 149 -5.79 1.77 -13.38
C MET A 149 -4.80 1.07 -14.33
N ASN A 150 -4.09 1.84 -15.13
CA ASN A 150 -3.22 1.35 -16.19
C ASN A 150 -2.05 0.49 -15.68
N THR A 151 -1.43 0.87 -14.56
CA THR A 151 -0.35 0.06 -13.96
C THR A 151 -0.89 -1.25 -13.38
N LEU A 152 -2.02 -1.20 -12.68
CA LEU A 152 -2.70 -2.41 -12.20
C LEU A 152 -3.15 -3.28 -13.38
N ALA A 153 -3.71 -2.67 -14.44
CA ALA A 153 -4.12 -3.39 -15.65
C ALA A 153 -2.94 -4.10 -16.32
N GLN A 154 -1.75 -3.50 -16.38
CA GLN A 154 -0.55 -4.16 -16.88
C GLN A 154 -0.12 -5.34 -16.01
N ALA A 155 -0.14 -5.17 -14.69
CA ALA A 155 0.17 -6.27 -13.77
C ALA A 155 -0.79 -7.46 -13.98
N LEU A 156 -2.09 -7.21 -14.05
CA LEU A 156 -3.11 -8.23 -14.30
C LEU A 156 -2.97 -8.85 -15.68
N TRP A 157 -2.70 -8.02 -16.72
CA TRP A 157 -2.46 -8.52 -18.08
C TRP A 157 -1.28 -9.48 -18.10
N LYS A 158 -0.16 -9.11 -17.50
CA LYS A 158 1.03 -9.96 -17.44
C LYS A 158 0.76 -11.29 -16.75
N VAL A 159 0.13 -11.28 -15.59
CA VAL A 159 -0.20 -12.50 -14.85
C VAL A 159 -1.12 -13.40 -15.67
N SER A 160 -2.14 -12.84 -16.33
CA SER A 160 -3.09 -13.62 -17.14
C SER A 160 -2.48 -14.22 -18.41
N HIS A 161 -1.40 -13.63 -18.95
CA HIS A 161 -0.71 -14.09 -20.17
C HIS A 161 0.59 -14.84 -19.88
N SER A 162 1.03 -14.89 -18.63
CA SER A 162 2.16 -15.73 -18.22
C SER A 162 1.72 -17.19 -18.12
N SER A 163 2.65 -18.12 -18.37
CA SER A 163 2.42 -19.56 -18.20
C SER A 163 2.04 -19.96 -16.76
N PHE A 164 2.12 -19.04 -15.80
CA PHE A 164 1.63 -19.18 -14.43
C PHE A 164 0.11 -18.91 -14.30
N GLY A 165 -0.50 -18.17 -15.22
CA GLY A 165 -1.92 -17.80 -15.17
C GLY A 165 -2.89 -18.97 -15.32
N SER A 166 -2.44 -20.14 -15.78
CA SER A 166 -3.25 -21.36 -15.88
C SER A 166 -3.53 -22.04 -14.53
N LYS A 167 -3.05 -21.51 -13.41
CA LYS A 167 -3.26 -22.05 -12.05
C LYS A 167 -4.16 -21.19 -11.14
N VAL A 168 -4.69 -20.07 -11.63
CA VAL A 168 -5.43 -19.09 -10.80
C VAL A 168 -6.89 -18.91 -11.30
N ILE A 169 -7.44 -19.85 -12.05
CA ILE A 169 -8.89 -19.86 -12.37
C ILE A 169 -9.52 -21.12 -11.79
#